data_3f9b7f3190e156ce197c96d7e753976b
#
_entry.id   3f9b7f3190e156ce197c96d7e753976b
#
_cell.length_a   1.000
_cell.length_b   1.000
_cell.length_c   1.000
_cell.angle_alpha   90.00
_cell.angle_beta   90.00
_cell.angle_gamma   90.00
#
_symmetry.space_group_name_H-M   'P 1'
#
loop_
_entity.id
_entity.type
_entity.pdbx_description
1 polymer ?
#
loop_
_entity_poly.entity_id
_entity_poly.type
_entity_poly.pdbx_seq_one_letter_code
_entity_poly.pdbx_strand_id
1 'polypeptide(L)'
;YTACPNPFLEDFVRHYGTAYDPSVKYSREPQTIDVSVGKTDPLYKAHSYHTKVPHLAIVPSILHYTEPGDIVLDGFSGSGMTGVATQWCGSAPTAYRHELEMECKTQGKAAPKWGSRRVILNDLSPAATFIAANYNLPFDVEAFANAGKQLLKEVEQELGWMYETLHKDGKTKGRIEYTVWSQIYSCPECAGEVNFIDEALDDESKRV
;
A
#
# COMPACT_ATOMS: atom_id res chain seq x y z
N TYR A 1 -10.10 1.55 14.18
CA TYR A 1 -11.02 2.29 13.32
C TYR A 1 -12.13 2.86 14.16
N THR A 2 -12.17 4.17 14.27
CA THR A 2 -13.13 4.87 15.14
C THR A 2 -13.74 6.07 14.42
N ALA A 3 -14.79 6.65 15.04
CA ALA A 3 -15.39 7.89 14.56
C ALA A 3 -14.44 9.10 14.73
N CYS A 4 -14.75 10.20 14.07
CA CYS A 4 -14.12 11.49 14.29
C CYS A 4 -15.13 12.39 15.06
N PRO A 5 -14.78 12.93 16.22
CA PRO A 5 -13.52 12.74 16.94
C PRO A 5 -13.37 11.32 17.52
N ASN A 6 -12.12 10.84 17.60
CA ASN A 6 -11.82 9.54 18.19
C ASN A 6 -11.92 9.66 19.74
N PRO A 7 -12.87 8.96 20.37
CA PRO A 7 -13.08 9.09 21.82
C PRO A 7 -11.96 8.49 22.69
N PHE A 8 -11.09 7.67 22.11
CA PHE A 8 -10.01 7.00 22.84
C PHE A 8 -8.66 7.67 22.69
N LEU A 9 -8.55 8.72 21.86
CA LEU A 9 -7.27 9.33 21.51
C LEU A 9 -6.57 9.93 22.72
N GLU A 10 -7.30 10.64 23.58
CA GLU A 10 -6.74 11.27 24.76
C GLU A 10 -6.17 10.24 25.75
N ASP A 11 -6.93 9.18 26.01
CA ASP A 11 -6.49 8.09 26.89
C ASP A 11 -5.32 7.32 26.30
N PHE A 12 -5.29 7.11 24.99
CA PHE A 12 -4.17 6.48 24.29
C PHE A 12 -2.89 7.32 24.47
N VAL A 13 -2.95 8.62 24.20
CA VAL A 13 -1.80 9.50 24.33
C VAL A 13 -1.36 9.64 25.80
N ARG A 14 -2.30 9.73 26.74
CA ARG A 14 -2.00 9.79 28.19
C ARG A 14 -1.30 8.51 28.68
N HIS A 15 -1.72 7.35 28.17
CA HIS A 15 -1.19 6.07 28.61
C HIS A 15 0.18 5.74 27.98
N TYR A 16 0.37 6.07 26.71
CA TYR A 16 1.55 5.66 25.95
C TYR A 16 2.53 6.79 25.66
N GLY A 17 2.11 8.02 25.79
CA GLY A 17 2.95 9.19 25.52
C GLY A 17 3.90 9.49 26.68
N THR A 18 5.01 10.13 26.34
CA THR A 18 5.93 10.71 27.31
C THR A 18 5.61 12.19 27.48
N ALA A 19 5.53 12.67 28.71
CA ALA A 19 5.29 14.08 28.96
C ALA A 19 6.39 14.94 28.31
N TYR A 20 5.99 16.05 27.71
CA TYR A 20 6.93 17.01 27.14
C TYR A 20 7.78 17.66 28.24
N ASP A 21 9.11 17.59 28.10
CA ASP A 21 10.06 18.28 28.95
C ASP A 21 10.70 19.43 28.17
N PRO A 22 10.40 20.68 28.49
CA PRO A 22 10.95 21.84 27.78
C PRO A 22 12.47 22.02 27.98
N SER A 23 13.08 21.34 28.95
CA SER A 23 14.52 21.37 29.16
C SER A 23 15.28 20.48 28.18
N VAL A 24 14.61 19.47 27.56
CA VAL A 24 15.19 18.56 26.59
C VAL A 24 15.04 19.14 25.20
N LYS A 25 16.16 19.55 24.60
CA LYS A 25 16.17 20.07 23.25
C LYS A 25 16.19 18.89 22.25
N TYR A 26 15.09 18.73 21.51
CA TYR A 26 15.07 17.83 20.35
C TYR A 26 15.73 18.51 19.15
N SER A 27 16.71 17.84 18.54
CA SER A 27 17.32 18.27 17.29
C SER A 27 17.75 17.04 16.50
N ARG A 28 17.37 16.98 15.24
CA ARG A 28 17.80 15.97 14.27
C ARG A 28 18.14 16.64 12.95
N GLU A 29 19.21 16.20 12.31
CA GLU A 29 19.55 16.66 10.96
C GLU A 29 18.45 16.25 9.95
N PRO A 30 18.15 17.10 8.97
CA PRO A 30 17.21 16.74 7.91
C PRO A 30 17.64 15.47 7.17
N GLN A 31 16.69 14.57 6.92
CA GLN A 31 16.92 13.37 6.14
C GLN A 31 16.11 13.39 4.86
N THR A 32 16.76 13.13 3.73
CA THR A 32 16.11 12.87 2.46
C THR A 32 15.91 11.38 2.27
N ILE A 33 14.79 10.99 1.68
CA ILE A 33 14.46 9.61 1.34
C ILE A 33 14.13 9.49 -0.14
N ASP A 34 14.45 8.36 -0.73
CA ASP A 34 13.97 8.00 -2.07
C ASP A 34 12.61 7.30 -1.94
N VAL A 35 11.56 8.01 -2.32
CA VAL A 35 10.18 7.49 -2.29
C VAL A 35 9.90 6.44 -3.36
N SER A 36 10.86 6.12 -4.23
CA SER A 36 10.74 5.03 -5.19
C SER A 36 11.07 3.65 -4.60
N VAL A 37 11.81 3.62 -3.49
CA VAL A 37 12.20 2.39 -2.79
C VAL A 37 10.96 1.62 -2.32
N GLY A 38 10.89 0.34 -2.69
CA GLY A 38 9.79 -0.54 -2.27
C GLY A 38 8.54 -0.51 -3.13
N LYS A 39 8.52 0.20 -4.26
CA LYS A 39 7.37 0.19 -5.21
C LYS A 39 7.10 -1.19 -5.83
N THR A 40 8.05 -2.10 -5.80
CA THR A 40 7.89 -3.48 -6.27
C THR A 40 7.44 -4.44 -5.17
N ASP A 41 7.44 -4.00 -3.91
CA ASP A 41 7.05 -4.80 -2.76
C ASP A 41 5.58 -5.26 -2.84
N PRO A 42 5.26 -6.52 -2.48
CA PRO A 42 3.91 -7.05 -2.51
C PRO A 42 2.90 -6.26 -1.67
N LEU A 43 3.30 -5.77 -0.48
CA LEU A 43 2.43 -4.93 0.36
C LEU A 43 2.10 -3.61 -0.31
N TYR A 44 3.08 -3.00 -0.99
CA TYR A 44 2.82 -1.79 -1.76
C TYR A 44 1.90 -2.05 -2.96
N LYS A 45 2.05 -3.19 -3.64
CA LYS A 45 1.26 -3.53 -4.83
C LYS A 45 -0.14 -4.06 -4.52
N ALA A 46 -0.46 -4.42 -3.28
CA ALA A 46 -1.71 -5.07 -2.92
C ALA A 46 -2.96 -4.24 -3.24
N HIS A 47 -2.85 -2.92 -3.32
CA HIS A 47 -3.92 -2.02 -3.79
C HIS A 47 -3.31 -0.76 -4.41
N SER A 48 -4.08 -0.05 -5.23
CA SER A 48 -3.71 1.26 -5.78
C SER A 48 -4.27 2.38 -4.89
N TYR A 49 -3.44 3.42 -4.65
CA TYR A 49 -3.83 4.65 -3.99
C TYR A 49 -2.92 5.78 -4.47
N HIS A 50 -3.48 6.93 -4.87
CA HIS A 50 -2.75 7.95 -5.63
C HIS A 50 -1.50 8.49 -4.94
N THR A 51 -1.58 8.76 -3.65
CA THR A 51 -0.49 9.39 -2.88
C THR A 51 0.28 8.38 -2.02
N LYS A 52 0.10 7.07 -2.28
CA LYS A 52 0.74 6.02 -1.49
C LYS A 52 2.27 6.05 -1.62
N VAL A 53 2.95 6.15 -0.49
CA VAL A 53 4.41 6.01 -0.38
C VAL A 53 4.72 4.60 0.13
N PRO A 54 5.69 3.88 -0.44
CA PRO A 54 6.06 2.56 0.05
C PRO A 54 6.53 2.60 1.51
N HIS A 55 6.10 1.63 2.31
CA HIS A 55 6.49 1.52 3.71
C HIS A 55 8.02 1.43 3.87
N LEU A 56 8.72 0.76 2.93
CA LEU A 56 10.18 0.65 2.95
C LEU A 56 10.89 2.00 2.82
N ALA A 57 10.28 2.96 2.13
CA ALA A 57 10.80 4.33 2.06
C ALA A 57 10.51 5.13 3.34
N ILE A 58 9.46 4.78 4.09
CA ILE A 58 9.04 5.50 5.31
C ILE A 58 9.84 5.04 6.53
N VAL A 59 10.17 3.75 6.63
CA VAL A 59 10.88 3.15 7.78
C VAL A 59 12.14 3.94 8.17
N PRO A 60 13.06 4.30 7.25
CA PRO A 60 14.26 5.06 7.61
C PRO A 60 13.95 6.41 8.28
N SER A 61 12.90 7.10 7.85
CA SER A 61 12.49 8.35 8.46
C SER A 61 11.96 8.16 9.89
N ILE A 62 11.12 7.15 10.11
CA ILE A 62 10.63 6.86 11.47
C ILE A 62 11.80 6.52 12.39
N LEU A 63 12.72 5.67 11.96
CA LEU A 63 13.91 5.30 12.75
C LEU A 63 14.83 6.49 13.03
N HIS A 64 14.92 7.45 12.11
CA HIS A 64 15.77 8.64 12.26
C HIS A 64 15.19 9.66 13.25
N TYR A 65 13.87 9.91 13.17
CA TYR A 65 13.24 10.97 13.91
C TYR A 65 12.62 10.54 15.25
N THR A 66 12.56 9.24 15.55
CA THR A 66 11.89 8.71 16.73
C THR A 66 12.74 7.70 17.47
N GLU A 67 12.40 7.48 18.74
CA GLU A 67 12.96 6.44 19.60
C GLU A 67 11.95 5.29 19.79
N PRO A 68 12.41 4.07 20.15
CA PRO A 68 11.51 3.01 20.57
C PRO A 68 10.57 3.47 21.70
N GLY A 69 9.27 3.20 21.53
CA GLY A 69 8.23 3.63 22.46
C GLY A 69 7.47 4.89 22.04
N ASP A 70 8.03 5.71 21.17
CA ASP A 70 7.40 6.94 20.69
C ASP A 70 6.08 6.68 19.95
N ILE A 71 5.25 7.73 19.91
CA ILE A 71 4.00 7.78 19.13
C ILE A 71 4.25 8.58 17.86
N VAL A 72 4.04 7.96 16.72
CA VAL A 72 4.07 8.59 15.39
C VAL A 72 2.66 9.06 15.05
N LEU A 73 2.51 10.30 14.62
CA LEU A 73 1.24 10.84 14.10
C LEU A 73 1.33 11.05 12.59
N ASP A 74 0.39 10.48 11.86
CA ASP A 74 0.17 10.79 10.45
C ASP A 74 -1.26 11.30 10.25
N GLY A 75 -1.39 12.60 10.05
CA GLY A 75 -2.67 13.31 9.92
C GLY A 75 -3.34 13.13 8.55
N PHE A 76 -2.61 12.61 7.54
CA PHE A 76 -3.05 12.43 6.16
C PHE A 76 -2.59 11.06 5.65
N SER A 77 -2.86 10.02 6.41
CA SER A 77 -2.24 8.70 6.30
C SER A 77 -2.59 7.93 5.02
N GLY A 78 -3.54 8.42 4.24
CA GLY A 78 -4.02 7.69 3.08
C GLY A 78 -4.40 6.27 3.45
N SER A 79 -3.86 5.31 2.73
CA SER A 79 -4.09 3.88 2.98
C SER A 79 -3.23 3.26 4.10
N GLY A 80 -2.54 4.07 4.91
CA GLY A 80 -1.92 3.64 6.17
C GLY A 80 -0.53 3.02 6.05
N MET A 81 0.25 3.35 5.02
CA MET A 81 1.61 2.83 4.87
C MET A 81 2.56 3.29 5.98
N THR A 82 2.32 4.44 6.60
CA THR A 82 3.04 4.88 7.79
C THR A 82 2.83 3.91 8.97
N GLY A 83 1.63 3.35 9.11
CA GLY A 83 1.35 2.32 10.11
C GLY A 83 2.15 1.05 9.87
N VAL A 84 2.18 0.55 8.62
CA VAL A 84 2.98 -0.61 8.22
C VAL A 84 4.47 -0.34 8.49
N ALA A 85 4.99 0.83 8.13
CA ALA A 85 6.37 1.21 8.39
C ALA A 85 6.68 1.27 9.91
N THR A 86 5.74 1.76 10.70
CA THR A 86 5.87 1.80 12.17
C THR A 86 5.97 0.38 12.76
N GLN A 87 5.18 -0.57 12.26
CA GLN A 87 5.29 -1.98 12.64
C GLN A 87 6.66 -2.55 12.26
N TRP A 88 7.16 -2.24 11.07
CA TRP A 88 8.48 -2.69 10.60
C TRP A 88 9.62 -2.16 11.47
N CYS A 89 9.50 -1.01 12.09
CA CYS A 89 10.50 -0.54 13.06
C CYS A 89 10.72 -1.53 14.22
N GLY A 90 9.68 -2.30 14.60
CA GLY A 90 9.76 -3.32 15.64
C GLY A 90 9.97 -4.74 15.13
N SER A 91 9.52 -5.06 13.91
CA SER A 91 9.40 -6.43 13.40
C SER A 91 9.96 -6.67 12.00
N ALA A 92 10.73 -5.73 11.44
CA ALA A 92 11.30 -5.91 10.10
C ALA A 92 12.14 -7.20 9.99
N PRO A 93 12.13 -7.87 8.81
CA PRO A 93 13.00 -9.01 8.54
C PRO A 93 14.47 -8.70 8.77
N THR A 94 15.24 -9.68 9.26
CA THR A 94 16.67 -9.52 9.56
C THR A 94 17.48 -9.04 8.36
N ALA A 95 17.15 -9.52 7.16
CA ALA A 95 17.83 -9.10 5.93
C ALA A 95 17.67 -7.60 5.68
N TYR A 96 16.45 -7.06 5.79
CA TYR A 96 16.19 -5.63 5.63
C TYR A 96 16.91 -4.79 6.71
N ARG A 97 16.89 -5.26 7.97
CA ARG A 97 17.61 -4.56 9.05
C ARG A 97 19.09 -4.44 8.76
N HIS A 98 19.70 -5.55 8.35
CA HIS A 98 21.13 -5.59 8.03
C HIS A 98 21.48 -4.67 6.85
N GLU A 99 20.67 -4.68 5.79
CA GLU A 99 20.85 -3.80 4.63
C GLU A 99 20.82 -2.31 5.04
N LEU A 100 19.79 -1.90 5.80
CA LEU A 100 19.67 -0.51 6.26
C LEU A 100 20.80 -0.10 7.22
N GLU A 101 21.23 -0.98 8.11
CA GLU A 101 22.37 -0.73 9.02
C GLU A 101 23.68 -0.55 8.23
N MET A 102 23.89 -1.36 7.21
CA MET A 102 25.07 -1.24 6.34
C MET A 102 25.03 0.05 5.52
N GLU A 103 23.85 0.43 5.03
CA GLU A 103 23.67 1.71 4.33
C GLU A 103 23.97 2.89 5.25
N CYS A 104 23.42 2.92 6.46
CA CYS A 104 23.70 3.96 7.45
C CYS A 104 25.20 4.05 7.77
N LYS A 105 25.87 2.90 7.94
CA LYS A 105 27.32 2.85 8.17
C LYS A 105 28.12 3.44 7.01
N THR A 106 27.75 3.10 5.78
CA THR A 106 28.41 3.59 4.56
C THR A 106 28.24 5.10 4.41
N GLN A 107 27.08 5.63 4.82
CA GLN A 107 26.77 7.07 4.80
C GLN A 107 27.34 7.82 6.02
N GLY A 108 28.03 7.15 6.94
CA GLY A 108 28.55 7.77 8.18
C GLY A 108 27.45 8.19 9.17
N LYS A 109 26.24 7.64 9.02
CA LYS A 109 25.11 7.90 9.91
C LYS A 109 25.13 6.98 11.13
N ALA A 110 24.47 7.40 12.19
CA ALA A 110 24.25 6.56 13.36
C ALA A 110 23.42 5.31 13.01
N ALA A 111 23.70 4.21 13.69
CA ALA A 111 22.93 2.98 13.51
C ALA A 111 21.45 3.21 13.90
N PRO A 112 20.49 2.65 13.15
CA PRO A 112 19.09 2.75 13.47
C PRO A 112 18.75 2.13 14.83
N LYS A 113 17.92 2.79 15.61
CA LYS A 113 17.43 2.25 16.88
C LYS A 113 16.14 1.47 16.62
N TRP A 114 16.28 0.19 16.34
CA TRP A 114 15.15 -0.71 16.16
C TRP A 114 14.34 -0.89 17.44
N GLY A 115 13.05 -1.07 17.31
CA GLY A 115 12.12 -1.29 18.41
C GLY A 115 10.72 -0.83 18.07
N SER A 116 9.74 -1.26 18.85
CA SER A 116 8.34 -0.94 18.61
C SER A 116 8.06 0.55 18.82
N ARG A 117 7.29 1.14 17.91
CA ARG A 117 6.64 2.46 18.05
C ARG A 117 5.14 2.25 17.92
N ARG A 118 4.39 3.24 18.35
CA ARG A 118 2.95 3.31 18.18
C ARG A 118 2.61 4.31 17.09
N VAL A 119 1.43 4.19 16.50
CA VAL A 119 1.03 5.10 15.44
C VAL A 119 -0.42 5.55 15.62
N ILE A 120 -0.67 6.81 15.33
CA ILE A 120 -2.00 7.38 15.17
C ILE A 120 -2.13 7.76 13.71
N LEU A 121 -3.07 7.09 13.03
CA LEU A 121 -3.36 7.32 11.61
C LEU A 121 -4.70 8.05 11.50
N ASN A 122 -4.72 9.15 10.76
CA ASN A 122 -5.92 9.90 10.46
C ASN A 122 -6.01 10.19 8.97
N ASP A 123 -7.20 10.15 8.43
CA ASP A 123 -7.50 10.60 7.06
C ASP A 123 -8.95 11.04 6.95
N LEU A 124 -9.24 11.96 6.04
CA LEU A 124 -10.61 12.43 5.77
C LEU A 124 -11.42 11.42 4.95
N SER A 125 -10.75 10.57 4.18
CA SER A 125 -11.41 9.58 3.33
C SER A 125 -11.81 8.33 4.12
N PRO A 126 -13.11 7.98 4.21
CA PRO A 126 -13.55 6.72 4.82
C PRO A 126 -12.95 5.49 4.14
N ALA A 127 -12.73 5.52 2.82
CA ALA A 127 -12.09 4.43 2.10
C ALA A 127 -10.62 4.29 2.50
N ALA A 128 -9.88 5.39 2.63
CA ALA A 128 -8.50 5.38 3.09
C ALA A 128 -8.37 4.81 4.51
N THR A 129 -9.17 5.31 5.44
CA THR A 129 -9.15 4.84 6.84
C THR A 129 -9.58 3.38 6.97
N PHE A 130 -10.52 2.91 6.13
CA PHE A 130 -10.89 1.49 6.07
C PHE A 130 -9.71 0.62 5.59
N ILE A 131 -9.03 1.01 4.52
CA ILE A 131 -7.84 0.30 4.02
C ILE A 131 -6.74 0.32 5.08
N ALA A 132 -6.46 1.49 5.67
CA ALA A 132 -5.46 1.65 6.72
C ALA A 132 -5.72 0.73 7.92
N ALA A 133 -6.98 0.63 8.35
CA ALA A 133 -7.38 -0.27 9.43
C ALA A 133 -7.08 -1.73 9.10
N ASN A 134 -7.42 -2.18 7.88
CA ASN A 134 -7.19 -3.56 7.46
C ASN A 134 -5.70 -3.92 7.32
N TYR A 135 -4.83 -2.94 7.02
CA TYR A 135 -3.38 -3.17 7.02
C TYR A 135 -2.76 -3.21 8.42
N ASN A 136 -3.36 -2.53 9.38
CA ASN A 136 -2.71 -2.25 10.66
C ASN A 136 -3.37 -2.94 11.86
N LEU A 137 -4.53 -3.57 11.68
CA LEU A 137 -5.18 -4.36 12.72
C LEU A 137 -4.88 -5.86 12.56
N PRO A 138 -4.72 -6.58 13.67
CA PRO A 138 -4.55 -8.03 13.62
C PRO A 138 -5.83 -8.70 13.11
N PHE A 139 -5.69 -9.77 12.33
CA PHE A 139 -6.80 -10.61 11.89
C PHE A 139 -6.39 -12.08 11.83
N ASP A 140 -7.36 -12.97 11.84
CA ASP A 140 -7.15 -14.40 11.65
C ASP A 140 -6.95 -14.70 10.17
N VAL A 141 -5.70 -15.01 9.78
CA VAL A 141 -5.30 -15.25 8.40
C VAL A 141 -5.99 -16.50 7.82
N GLU A 142 -6.15 -17.56 8.62
CA GLU A 142 -6.75 -18.81 8.17
C GLU A 142 -8.26 -18.64 7.95
N ALA A 143 -8.96 -18.04 8.91
CA ALA A 143 -10.37 -17.72 8.78
C ALA A 143 -10.64 -16.80 7.58
N PHE A 144 -9.81 -15.77 7.37
CA PHE A 144 -9.90 -14.88 6.21
C PHE A 144 -9.72 -15.63 4.89
N ALA A 145 -8.67 -16.48 4.79
CA ALA A 145 -8.38 -17.24 3.59
C ALA A 145 -9.52 -18.22 3.25
N ASN A 146 -10.11 -18.87 4.24
CA ASN A 146 -11.23 -19.79 4.06
C ASN A 146 -12.51 -19.05 3.63
N ALA A 147 -12.82 -17.93 4.27
CA ALA A 147 -13.95 -17.09 3.88
C ALA A 147 -13.78 -16.54 2.45
N GLY A 148 -12.58 -16.10 2.08
CA GLY A 148 -12.27 -15.63 0.73
C GLY A 148 -12.45 -16.71 -0.34
N LYS A 149 -11.99 -17.93 -0.09
CA LYS A 149 -12.20 -19.08 -1.01
C LYS A 149 -13.69 -19.40 -1.17
N GLN A 150 -14.44 -19.40 -0.07
CA GLN A 150 -15.87 -19.66 -0.11
C GLN A 150 -16.62 -18.58 -0.90
N LEU A 151 -16.32 -17.31 -0.63
CA LEU A 151 -16.90 -16.17 -1.37
C LEU A 151 -16.61 -16.25 -2.87
N LEU A 152 -15.36 -16.52 -3.26
CA LEU A 152 -14.99 -16.68 -4.66
C LEU A 152 -15.78 -17.80 -5.34
N LYS A 153 -15.98 -18.92 -4.66
CA LYS A 153 -16.77 -20.04 -5.19
C LYS A 153 -18.24 -19.66 -5.40
N GLU A 154 -18.83 -18.95 -4.45
CA GLU A 154 -20.22 -18.46 -4.54
C GLU A 154 -20.38 -17.45 -5.68
N VAL A 155 -19.48 -16.47 -5.78
CA VAL A 155 -19.47 -15.48 -6.87
C VAL A 155 -19.26 -16.14 -8.23
N GLU A 156 -18.39 -17.15 -8.33
CA GLU A 156 -18.18 -17.87 -9.58
C GLU A 156 -19.42 -18.65 -10.01
N GLN A 157 -20.14 -19.25 -9.07
CA GLN A 157 -21.41 -19.94 -9.37
C GLN A 157 -22.49 -18.99 -9.85
N GLU A 158 -22.58 -17.79 -9.27
CA GLU A 158 -23.62 -16.82 -9.61
C GLU A 158 -23.27 -15.98 -10.84
N LEU A 159 -22.04 -15.51 -10.95
CA LEU A 159 -21.59 -14.50 -11.92
C LEU A 159 -20.55 -15.00 -12.90
N GLY A 160 -20.12 -16.26 -12.82
CA GLY A 160 -19.07 -16.82 -13.69
C GLY A 160 -19.38 -16.74 -15.18
N TRP A 161 -20.66 -16.75 -15.52
CA TRP A 161 -21.14 -16.59 -16.91
C TRP A 161 -20.73 -15.26 -17.54
N MET A 162 -20.49 -14.19 -16.76
CA MET A 162 -20.02 -12.89 -17.24
C MET A 162 -18.60 -12.96 -17.82
N TYR A 163 -17.83 -13.98 -17.44
CA TYR A 163 -16.44 -14.20 -17.84
C TYR A 163 -16.33 -15.32 -18.90
N GLU A 164 -17.46 -15.81 -19.43
CA GLU A 164 -17.43 -16.77 -20.54
C GLU A 164 -17.25 -16.03 -21.87
N THR A 165 -16.45 -16.62 -22.74
CA THR A 165 -16.26 -16.18 -24.13
C THR A 165 -16.19 -17.38 -25.06
N LEU A 166 -16.32 -17.15 -26.36
CA LEU A 166 -16.14 -18.18 -27.39
C LEU A 166 -14.74 -18.08 -27.96
N HIS A 167 -14.10 -19.23 -28.17
CA HIS A 167 -12.88 -19.32 -28.94
C HIS A 167 -13.13 -18.97 -30.42
N LYS A 168 -12.04 -18.82 -31.18
CA LYS A 168 -12.09 -18.48 -32.62
C LYS A 168 -12.94 -19.44 -33.47
N ASP A 169 -13.17 -20.66 -33.00
CA ASP A 169 -14.03 -21.64 -33.66
C ASP A 169 -15.54 -21.34 -33.53
N GLY A 170 -15.89 -20.34 -32.72
CA GLY A 170 -17.26 -19.92 -32.45
C GLY A 170 -18.13 -20.96 -31.72
N LYS A 171 -17.54 -22.02 -31.19
CA LYS A 171 -18.24 -23.14 -30.55
C LYS A 171 -17.68 -23.47 -29.17
N THR A 172 -16.38 -23.47 -29.00
CA THR A 172 -15.74 -23.80 -27.74
C THR A 172 -15.84 -22.62 -26.77
N LYS A 173 -16.43 -22.84 -25.61
CA LYS A 173 -16.46 -21.87 -24.55
C LYS A 173 -15.11 -21.83 -23.82
N GLY A 174 -14.65 -20.65 -23.50
CA GLY A 174 -13.49 -20.39 -22.67
C GLY A 174 -13.79 -19.36 -21.59
N ARG A 175 -12.84 -19.12 -20.74
CA ARG A 175 -12.92 -18.08 -19.72
C ARG A 175 -12.06 -16.88 -20.13
N ILE A 176 -12.55 -15.68 -19.93
CA ILE A 176 -11.79 -14.44 -20.15
C ILE A 176 -10.72 -14.35 -19.07
N GLU A 177 -9.46 -14.32 -19.48
CA GLU A 177 -8.29 -14.13 -18.61
C GLU A 177 -8.08 -12.63 -18.32
N TYR A 178 -8.21 -11.81 -19.38
CA TYR A 178 -8.11 -10.36 -19.31
C TYR A 178 -8.84 -9.71 -20.48
N THR A 179 -9.18 -8.44 -20.33
CA THR A 179 -9.79 -7.62 -21.38
C THR A 179 -8.84 -6.49 -21.75
N VAL A 180 -8.53 -6.40 -23.04
CA VAL A 180 -7.72 -5.31 -23.59
C VAL A 180 -8.65 -4.16 -23.96
N TRP A 181 -8.39 -2.99 -23.39
CA TRP A 181 -9.12 -1.76 -23.70
C TRP A 181 -8.30 -0.92 -24.67
N SER A 182 -8.95 -0.34 -25.65
CA SER A 182 -8.35 0.56 -26.62
C SER A 182 -9.14 1.86 -26.69
N GLN A 183 -8.43 2.93 -27.00
CA GLN A 183 -9.07 4.22 -27.30
C GLN A 183 -9.54 4.21 -28.75
N ILE A 184 -10.71 4.82 -28.99
CA ILE A 184 -11.25 5.10 -30.32
C ILE A 184 -11.11 6.59 -30.57
N TYR A 185 -10.46 6.95 -31.66
CA TYR A 185 -10.28 8.31 -32.12
C TYR A 185 -11.15 8.60 -33.32
N SER A 186 -11.50 9.86 -33.52
CA SER A 186 -12.12 10.33 -34.75
C SER A 186 -11.05 10.87 -35.69
N CYS A 187 -11.04 10.38 -36.94
CA CYS A 187 -10.16 10.92 -37.97
C CYS A 187 -10.50 12.39 -38.25
N PRO A 188 -9.51 13.32 -38.21
CA PRO A 188 -9.78 14.74 -38.44
C PRO A 188 -10.17 15.09 -39.91
N GLU A 189 -9.89 14.20 -40.86
CA GLU A 189 -10.18 14.41 -42.26
C GLU A 189 -11.54 13.89 -42.70
N CYS A 190 -11.92 12.68 -42.23
CA CYS A 190 -13.14 12.00 -42.68
C CYS A 190 -14.15 11.71 -41.57
N ALA A 191 -13.83 12.04 -40.30
CA ALA A 191 -14.61 11.74 -39.10
C ALA A 191 -14.89 10.23 -38.86
N GLY A 192 -14.18 9.35 -39.57
CA GLY A 192 -14.26 7.91 -39.34
C GLY A 192 -13.64 7.51 -38.02
N GLU A 193 -14.12 6.43 -37.42
CA GLU A 193 -13.57 5.87 -36.19
C GLU A 193 -12.25 5.15 -36.47
N VAL A 194 -11.23 5.41 -35.64
CA VAL A 194 -9.91 4.79 -35.68
C VAL A 194 -9.67 4.13 -34.33
N ASN A 195 -9.62 2.81 -34.29
CA ASN A 195 -9.30 2.07 -33.10
C ASN A 195 -7.78 1.99 -32.94
N PHE A 196 -7.24 2.60 -31.88
CA PHE A 196 -5.80 2.73 -31.67
C PHE A 196 -5.06 1.36 -31.69
N ILE A 197 -5.65 0.33 -31.07
CA ILE A 197 -4.98 -0.98 -31.02
C ILE A 197 -4.90 -1.65 -32.38
N ASP A 198 -5.87 -1.39 -33.27
CA ASP A 198 -5.87 -1.98 -34.61
C ASP A 198 -4.84 -1.34 -35.54
N GLU A 199 -4.51 -0.06 -35.29
CA GLU A 199 -3.52 0.68 -36.07
C GLU A 199 -2.10 0.57 -35.47
N ALA A 200 -1.99 0.44 -34.12
CA ALA A 200 -0.70 0.49 -33.42
C ALA A 200 -0.03 -0.90 -33.32
N LEU A 201 -0.79 -1.99 -33.41
CA LEU A 201 -0.27 -3.34 -33.32
C LEU A 201 -0.33 -4.03 -34.69
N ASP A 202 0.77 -4.67 -35.07
CA ASP A 202 0.79 -5.56 -36.22
C ASP A 202 -0.01 -6.85 -35.95
N ASP A 203 -0.27 -7.64 -37.00
CA ASP A 203 -1.06 -8.87 -36.90
C ASP A 203 -0.37 -9.96 -36.08
N GLU A 204 0.97 -9.90 -35.92
CA GLU A 204 1.70 -10.86 -35.09
C GLU A 204 1.55 -10.49 -33.61
N SER A 205 1.59 -9.20 -33.28
CA SER A 205 1.40 -8.68 -31.89
C SER A 205 -0.05 -8.82 -31.39
N LYS A 206 -1.03 -8.90 -32.30
CA LYS A 206 -2.45 -9.16 -31.98
C LYS A 206 -2.76 -10.63 -31.71
N ARG A 207 -1.81 -11.53 -31.96
CA ARG A 207 -1.97 -12.97 -31.69
C ARG A 207 -1.59 -13.24 -30.24
N VAL A 208 -2.58 -13.43 -29.41
CA VAL A 208 -2.47 -14.00 -28.05
C VAL A 208 -2.74 -15.49 -28.12
#